data_67ddfa5e9abfd4b68efcda5f453c93af
#
_entry.id   67ddfa5e9abfd4b68efcda5f453c93af
#
_cell.length_a   1.000
_cell.length_b   1.000
_cell.length_c   1.000
_cell.angle_alpha   90.00
_cell.angle_beta   90.00
_cell.angle_gamma   90.00
#
_symmetry.space_group_name_H-M   'P 1'
#
loop_
_entity.id
_entity.type
_entity.pdbx_description
1 polymer ?
#
loop_
_entity_poly.entity_id
_entity_poly.type
_entity_poly.pdbx_seq_one_letter_code
_entity_poly.pdbx_strand_id
1 'polypeptide(L)'
;MRMFNTDDKHNYHYLMADAKGNFAIVEYTRNPSNPSEQFPTRMEVLRHNDTLRCVTNFYVSPTMAGTNDGWGSEHGKTRYWDLRSTLQNHNYALTPEAAMSLLSLVSQERKDNDPTSFTQWSALYNLTNKSVRLALLRDYSKFFDFKVE
;
A
#
# COMPACT_ATOMS: atom_id res chain seq x y z
N MET A 1 4.97 9.49 -20.72
CA MET A 1 5.80 8.95 -19.63
C MET A 1 5.35 7.50 -19.39
N ARG A 2 6.14 6.53 -19.86
CA ARG A 2 5.83 5.10 -19.67
C ARG A 2 6.56 4.64 -18.41
N MET A 3 5.95 4.80 -17.25
CA MET A 3 6.61 4.46 -15.98
C MET A 3 6.15 3.16 -15.32
N PHE A 4 5.18 2.46 -15.90
CA PHE A 4 4.69 1.23 -15.31
C PHE A 4 4.74 0.12 -16.35
N ASN A 5 5.88 -0.58 -16.37
CA ASN A 5 5.93 -1.88 -17.02
C ASN A 5 5.25 -2.86 -16.05
N THR A 6 3.99 -3.14 -16.31
CA THR A 6 3.24 -4.06 -15.47
C THR A 6 3.72 -5.47 -15.79
N ASP A 7 4.37 -6.08 -14.83
CA ASP A 7 4.69 -7.49 -14.86
C ASP A 7 3.37 -8.29 -15.04
N ASP A 8 3.40 -9.26 -15.89
CA ASP A 8 2.26 -9.82 -16.61
C ASP A 8 1.15 -10.48 -15.79
N LYS A 9 1.24 -10.53 -14.48
CA LYS A 9 0.36 -11.40 -13.69
C LYS A 9 -0.42 -10.73 -12.57
N HIS A 10 -0.12 -9.50 -12.19
CA HIS A 10 -0.69 -8.90 -11.00
C HIS A 10 -1.25 -7.52 -11.29
N ASN A 11 -2.43 -7.26 -10.75
CA ASN A 11 -2.98 -5.92 -10.67
C ASN A 11 -2.37 -5.23 -9.44
N TYR A 12 -1.69 -4.11 -9.66
CA TYR A 12 -1.09 -3.32 -8.59
C TYR A 12 -1.80 -1.98 -8.46
N HIS A 13 -1.72 -1.42 -7.27
CA HIS A 13 -1.98 -0.02 -7.05
C HIS A 13 -0.84 0.60 -6.24
N TYR A 14 -0.66 1.88 -6.41
CA TYR A 14 0.43 2.63 -5.79
C TYR A 14 -0.13 3.80 -5.02
N LEU A 15 0.32 3.98 -3.80
CA LEU A 15 0.19 5.24 -3.07
C LEU A 15 1.53 5.98 -3.21
N MET A 16 1.48 7.16 -3.79
CA MET A 16 2.66 8.03 -3.96
C MET A 16 2.44 9.31 -3.16
N ALA A 17 3.48 9.78 -2.48
CA ALA A 17 3.46 11.03 -1.74
C ALA A 17 4.73 11.84 -1.98
N ASP A 18 4.65 13.16 -1.77
CA ASP A 18 5.79 14.07 -1.82
C ASP A 18 6.02 14.78 -0.48
N ALA A 19 7.16 15.45 -0.34
CA ALA A 19 7.53 16.19 0.87
C ALA A 19 6.65 17.43 1.13
N LYS A 20 5.80 17.83 0.22
CA LYS A 20 4.83 18.92 0.39
C LYS A 20 3.48 18.45 0.92
N GLY A 21 3.34 17.13 1.15
CA GLY A 21 2.10 16.51 1.63
C GLY A 21 1.11 16.20 0.51
N ASN A 22 1.46 16.38 -0.77
CA ASN A 22 0.62 15.91 -1.85
C ASN A 22 0.71 14.38 -1.94
N PHE A 23 -0.41 13.75 -2.29
CA PHE A 23 -0.42 12.33 -2.56
C PHE A 23 -1.37 11.97 -3.72
N ALA A 24 -1.15 10.81 -4.30
CA ALA A 24 -2.04 10.23 -5.29
C ALA A 24 -2.04 8.70 -5.15
N ILE A 25 -3.20 8.10 -5.38
CA ILE A 25 -3.35 6.67 -5.56
C ILE A 25 -3.50 6.41 -7.05
N VAL A 26 -2.68 5.51 -7.58
CA VAL A 26 -2.77 5.05 -8.97
C VAL A 26 -3.22 3.60 -8.95
N GLU A 27 -4.35 3.35 -9.55
CA GLU A 27 -4.92 2.01 -9.72
C GLU A 27 -5.00 1.68 -11.20
N TYR A 28 -4.72 0.44 -11.55
CA TYR A 28 -4.89 -0.05 -12.90
C TYR A 28 -5.33 -1.52 -12.88
N THR A 29 -6.08 -1.90 -13.89
CA THR A 29 -6.53 -3.28 -14.09
C THR A 29 -6.26 -3.72 -15.51
N ARG A 30 -6.19 -5.02 -15.71
CA ARG A 30 -6.13 -5.63 -17.03
C ARG A 30 -7.53 -5.93 -17.53
N ASN A 31 -7.65 -6.05 -18.84
CA ASN A 31 -8.87 -6.55 -19.46
C ASN A 31 -8.99 -8.06 -19.16
N PRO A 32 -9.97 -8.50 -18.36
CA PRO A 32 -10.15 -9.91 -18.07
C PRO A 32 -10.52 -10.73 -19.32
N SER A 33 -11.01 -10.06 -20.38
CA SER A 33 -11.36 -10.70 -21.65
C SER A 33 -10.16 -10.85 -22.59
N ASN A 34 -9.02 -10.23 -22.29
CA ASN A 34 -7.79 -10.36 -23.08
C ASN A 34 -6.55 -10.38 -22.17
N PRO A 35 -6.24 -11.50 -21.53
CA PRO A 35 -5.11 -11.63 -20.62
C PRO A 35 -3.74 -11.50 -21.30
N SER A 36 -3.69 -11.51 -22.63
CA SER A 36 -2.45 -11.30 -23.38
C SER A 36 -2.13 -9.82 -23.66
N GLU A 37 -3.00 -8.88 -23.30
CA GLU A 37 -2.69 -7.46 -23.39
C GLU A 37 -1.55 -7.07 -22.45
N GLN A 38 -0.49 -6.53 -23.02
CA GLN A 38 0.69 -6.05 -22.28
C GLN A 38 0.43 -4.76 -21.48
N PHE A 39 -0.67 -4.08 -21.72
CA PHE A 39 -0.98 -2.79 -21.12
C PHE A 39 -2.24 -2.83 -20.28
N PRO A 40 -2.30 -2.08 -19.18
CA PRO A 40 -3.53 -1.95 -18.41
C PRO A 40 -4.61 -1.34 -19.29
N THR A 41 -5.77 -1.97 -19.33
CA THR A 41 -6.93 -1.47 -20.09
C THR A 41 -7.58 -0.28 -19.43
N ARG A 42 -7.37 -0.14 -18.14
CA ARG A 42 -7.92 0.96 -17.36
C ARG A 42 -6.93 1.38 -16.29
N MET A 43 -6.73 2.69 -16.20
CA MET A 43 -5.93 3.33 -15.16
C MET A 43 -6.72 4.50 -14.59
N GLU A 44 -6.75 4.58 -13.27
CA GLU A 44 -7.31 5.72 -12.54
C GLU A 44 -6.28 6.34 -11.62
N VAL A 45 -6.32 7.66 -11.54
CA VAL A 45 -5.46 8.45 -10.65
C VAL A 45 -6.36 9.23 -9.69
N LEU A 46 -6.41 8.77 -8.46
CA LEU A 46 -7.15 9.41 -7.37
C LEU A 46 -6.21 10.41 -6.70
N ARG A 47 -6.50 11.69 -6.86
CA ARG A 47 -5.69 12.77 -6.30
C ARG A 47 -6.35 13.31 -5.04
N HIS A 48 -5.53 13.65 -4.08
CA HIS A 48 -5.82 14.40 -2.86
C HIS A 48 -7.30 14.40 -2.45
N ASN A 49 -7.71 13.32 -1.82
CA ASN A 49 -9.01 13.22 -1.17
C ASN A 49 -8.76 12.83 0.28
N ASP A 50 -9.23 13.60 1.23
CA ASP A 50 -9.03 13.39 2.66
C ASP A 50 -9.48 12.01 3.17
N THR A 51 -10.26 11.29 2.38
CA THR A 51 -10.72 9.95 2.72
C THR A 51 -9.83 8.82 2.19
N LEU A 52 -8.88 9.10 1.28
CA LEU A 52 -8.10 8.09 0.56
C LEU A 52 -6.61 8.20 0.89
N ARG A 53 -6.23 7.98 2.16
CA ARG A 53 -4.83 8.07 2.61
C ARG A 53 -4.21 6.71 2.91
N CYS A 54 -4.84 5.63 2.53
CA CYS A 54 -4.30 4.28 2.64
C CYS A 54 -4.81 3.40 1.52
N VAL A 55 -4.06 2.39 1.18
CA VAL A 55 -4.41 1.34 0.22
C VAL A 55 -3.99 -0.02 0.77
N THR A 56 -4.71 -1.06 0.40
CA THR A 56 -4.40 -2.44 0.69
C THR A 56 -4.70 -3.30 -0.54
N ASN A 57 -5.06 -4.54 -0.40
CA ASN A 57 -5.21 -5.49 -1.51
C ASN A 57 -6.59 -5.45 -2.21
N PHE A 58 -7.20 -4.26 -2.36
CA PHE A 58 -8.42 -4.09 -3.16
C PHE A 58 -8.49 -2.68 -3.73
N TYR A 59 -9.25 -2.49 -4.80
CA TYR A 59 -9.41 -1.18 -5.43
C TYR A 59 -10.27 -0.25 -4.58
N VAL A 60 -9.81 0.98 -4.40
CA VAL A 60 -10.50 2.05 -3.67
C VAL A 60 -11.23 3.02 -4.61
N SER A 61 -10.90 3.00 -5.91
CA SER A 61 -11.59 3.76 -6.94
C SER A 61 -13.04 3.29 -7.07
N PRO A 62 -14.05 4.18 -7.06
CA PRO A 62 -15.44 3.81 -7.24
C PRO A 62 -15.71 3.05 -8.55
N THR A 63 -14.96 3.34 -9.57
CA THR A 63 -15.13 2.75 -10.89
C THR A 63 -14.46 1.39 -11.04
N MET A 64 -13.49 1.08 -10.16
CA MET A 64 -12.79 -0.21 -10.12
C MET A 64 -13.22 -1.09 -8.95
N ALA A 65 -13.89 -0.54 -7.95
CA ALA A 65 -14.24 -1.25 -6.71
C ALA A 65 -15.13 -2.50 -6.90
N GLY A 66 -15.80 -2.64 -8.05
CA GLY A 66 -16.56 -3.84 -8.42
C GLY A 66 -15.77 -4.87 -9.20
N THR A 67 -14.53 -4.59 -9.58
CA THR A 67 -13.70 -5.56 -10.29
C THR A 67 -13.11 -6.53 -9.27
N ASN A 68 -13.20 -7.81 -9.59
CA ASN A 68 -12.60 -8.84 -8.75
C ASN A 68 -11.07 -8.76 -8.88
N ASP A 69 -10.40 -8.24 -7.88
CA ASP A 69 -8.95 -8.24 -7.78
C ASP A 69 -8.38 -9.62 -7.43
N GLY A 70 -9.25 -10.60 -7.26
CA GLY A 70 -8.94 -12.03 -7.21
C GLY A 70 -8.24 -12.51 -5.95
N TRP A 71 -7.82 -11.64 -5.02
CA TRP A 71 -7.07 -12.10 -3.85
C TRP A 71 -7.44 -11.37 -2.56
N GLY A 72 -8.10 -12.10 -1.67
CA GLY A 72 -8.13 -11.75 -0.26
C GLY A 72 -8.86 -10.46 0.08
N SER A 73 -9.93 -10.13 -0.64
CA SER A 73 -10.70 -8.91 -0.43
C SER A 73 -11.07 -8.68 1.04
N GLU A 74 -11.44 -9.71 1.77
CA GLU A 74 -11.80 -9.59 3.20
C GLU A 74 -10.58 -9.24 4.06
N HIS A 75 -9.46 -9.94 3.88
CA HIS A 75 -8.24 -9.63 4.63
C HIS A 75 -7.67 -8.25 4.27
N GLY A 76 -7.73 -7.86 3.01
CA GLY A 76 -7.37 -6.52 2.56
C GLY A 76 -8.27 -5.46 3.17
N LYS A 77 -9.58 -5.66 3.20
CA LYS A 77 -10.55 -4.76 3.79
C LYS A 77 -10.36 -4.58 5.29
N THR A 78 -10.16 -5.65 6.05
CA THR A 78 -9.90 -5.57 7.49
C THR A 78 -8.71 -4.66 7.77
N ARG A 79 -7.56 -4.90 7.14
CA ARG A 79 -6.36 -4.06 7.29
C ARG A 79 -6.58 -2.62 6.84
N TYR A 80 -7.37 -2.41 5.78
CA TYR A 80 -7.73 -1.07 5.32
C TYR A 80 -8.52 -0.30 6.38
N TRP A 81 -9.51 -0.93 7.00
CA TRP A 81 -10.32 -0.28 8.03
C TRP A 81 -9.53 -0.02 9.30
N ASP A 82 -8.61 -0.90 9.69
CA ASP A 82 -7.70 -0.70 10.82
C ASP A 82 -6.78 0.50 10.56
N LEU A 83 -6.16 0.57 9.37
CA LEU A 83 -5.35 1.71 8.96
C LEU A 83 -6.16 3.01 8.98
N ARG A 84 -7.31 3.00 8.32
CA ARG A 84 -8.15 4.19 8.15
C ARG A 84 -8.65 4.72 9.49
N SER A 85 -9.21 3.87 10.35
CA SER A 85 -9.73 4.28 11.65
C SER A 85 -8.63 4.81 12.55
N THR A 86 -7.47 4.16 12.59
CA THR A 86 -6.32 4.62 13.37
C THR A 86 -5.84 5.98 12.87
N LEU A 87 -5.64 6.15 11.56
CA LEU A 87 -5.21 7.41 10.98
C LEU A 87 -6.21 8.55 11.26
N GLN A 88 -7.51 8.29 11.12
CA GLN A 88 -8.57 9.27 11.41
C GLN A 88 -8.60 9.66 12.89
N ASN A 89 -8.51 8.69 13.81
CA ASN A 89 -8.51 8.93 15.26
C ASN A 89 -7.31 9.78 15.71
N HIS A 90 -6.22 9.75 14.97
CA HIS A 90 -5.04 10.56 15.20
C HIS A 90 -4.95 11.81 14.30
N ASN A 91 -6.04 12.20 13.64
CA ASN A 91 -6.06 13.31 12.68
C ASN A 91 -4.92 13.23 11.64
N TYR A 92 -4.58 12.01 11.22
CA TYR A 92 -3.47 11.70 10.29
C TYR A 92 -2.09 12.17 10.75
N ALA A 93 -1.91 12.42 12.03
CA ALA A 93 -0.65 12.84 12.64
C ALA A 93 -0.15 11.75 13.60
N LEU A 94 0.79 10.94 13.15
CA LEU A 94 1.42 9.90 13.96
C LEU A 94 2.89 10.24 14.23
N THR A 95 3.35 9.89 15.42
CA THR A 95 4.80 9.84 15.67
C THR A 95 5.42 8.68 14.86
N PRO A 96 6.73 8.69 14.58
CA PRO A 96 7.38 7.56 13.91
C PRO A 96 7.14 6.22 14.61
N GLU A 97 7.13 6.21 15.94
CA GLU A 97 6.89 5.01 16.75
C GLU A 97 5.45 4.52 16.59
N ALA A 98 4.47 5.42 16.65
CA ALA A 98 3.06 5.08 16.43
C ALA A 98 2.81 4.59 14.99
N ALA A 99 3.49 5.17 14.00
CA ALA A 99 3.41 4.72 12.62
C ALA A 99 4.00 3.32 12.43
N MET A 100 5.14 3.01 13.06
CA MET A 100 5.71 1.65 13.01
C MET A 100 4.84 0.64 13.76
N SER A 101 4.22 1.03 14.88
CA SER A 101 3.24 0.18 15.58
C SER A 101 2.01 -0.11 14.73
N LEU A 102 1.52 0.89 13.98
CA LEU A 102 0.42 0.68 13.04
C LEU A 102 0.82 -0.26 11.89
N LEU A 103 2.01 -0.13 11.34
CA LEU A 103 2.54 -1.06 10.34
C LEU A 103 2.65 -2.49 10.89
N SER A 104 3.04 -2.64 12.16
CA SER A 104 3.05 -3.94 12.85
C SER A 104 1.66 -4.54 12.96
N LEU A 105 0.68 -3.74 13.37
CA LEU A 105 -0.72 -4.17 13.53
C LEU A 105 -1.30 -4.73 12.22
N VAL A 106 -1.03 -4.06 11.10
CA VAL A 106 -1.57 -4.47 9.79
C VAL A 106 -0.64 -5.38 9.00
N SER A 107 0.47 -5.82 9.59
CA SER A 107 1.39 -6.75 8.95
C SER A 107 0.80 -8.15 8.83
N GLN A 108 1.08 -8.82 7.72
CA GLN A 108 0.57 -10.17 7.48
C GLN A 108 1.41 -11.20 8.22
N GLU A 109 0.75 -12.11 8.93
CA GLU A 109 1.39 -13.23 9.58
C GLU A 109 1.73 -14.35 8.61
N ARG A 110 2.75 -15.13 8.97
CA ARG A 110 3.16 -16.29 8.19
C ARG A 110 2.07 -17.35 8.23
N LYS A 111 1.78 -17.93 7.07
CA LYS A 111 0.94 -19.12 6.97
C LYS A 111 1.82 -20.36 6.97
N ASP A 112 1.38 -21.41 7.64
CA ASP A 112 2.18 -22.63 7.89
C ASP A 112 2.73 -23.29 6.62
N ASN A 113 1.99 -23.19 5.52
CA ASN A 113 2.32 -23.86 4.26
C ASN A 113 2.93 -22.92 3.21
N ASP A 114 3.14 -21.64 3.52
CA ASP A 114 3.76 -20.68 2.62
C ASP A 114 4.74 -19.76 3.37
N PRO A 115 6.05 -20.03 3.30
CA PRO A 115 7.05 -19.24 3.98
C PRO A 115 7.19 -17.81 3.43
N THR A 116 6.58 -17.49 2.29
CA THR A 116 6.62 -16.16 1.66
C THR A 116 5.36 -15.34 1.92
N SER A 117 4.35 -15.92 2.56
CA SER A 117 3.01 -15.32 2.75
C SER A 117 2.93 -14.21 3.79
N PHE A 118 4.03 -13.84 4.43
CA PHE A 118 4.05 -12.82 5.48
C PHE A 118 4.75 -11.53 5.04
N THR A 119 4.55 -10.47 5.81
CA THR A 119 5.20 -9.18 5.56
C THR A 119 6.73 -9.31 5.69
N GLN A 120 7.43 -9.18 4.59
CA GLN A 120 8.90 -9.33 4.52
C GLN A 120 9.62 -8.10 5.07
N TRP A 121 9.06 -6.91 4.84
CA TRP A 121 9.57 -5.65 5.39
C TRP A 121 8.43 -4.66 5.60
N SER A 122 8.65 -3.74 6.52
CA SER A 122 7.84 -2.54 6.70
C SER A 122 8.76 -1.33 6.67
N ALA A 123 8.39 -0.32 5.89
CA ALA A 123 9.20 0.87 5.70
C ALA A 123 8.41 2.14 6.06
N LEU A 124 9.00 2.98 6.89
CA LEU A 124 8.50 4.30 7.22
C LEU A 124 9.43 5.34 6.57
N TYR A 125 8.88 6.10 5.60
CA TYR A 125 9.59 7.17 4.92
C TYR A 125 9.27 8.50 5.56
N ASN A 126 10.28 9.22 6.03
CA ASN A 126 10.17 10.63 6.40
C ASN A 126 10.65 11.47 5.20
N LEU A 127 9.69 11.97 4.42
CA LEU A 127 9.99 12.70 3.18
C LEU A 127 10.62 14.07 3.45
N THR A 128 10.30 14.72 4.58
CA THR A 128 10.90 15.99 4.98
C THR A 128 12.36 15.84 5.34
N ASN A 129 12.69 14.81 6.14
CA ASN A 129 14.05 14.57 6.62
C ASN A 129 14.86 13.66 5.71
N LYS A 130 14.26 13.19 4.60
CA LYS A 130 14.86 12.23 3.67
C LYS A 130 15.44 11.03 4.41
N SER A 131 14.63 10.37 5.22
CA SER A 131 15.06 9.20 5.96
C SER A 131 14.06 8.07 5.84
N VAL A 132 14.56 6.85 6.01
CA VAL A 132 13.75 5.62 5.97
C VAL A 132 14.08 4.79 7.19
N ARG A 133 13.06 4.31 7.87
CA ARG A 133 13.15 3.31 8.94
C ARG A 133 12.54 2.00 8.46
N LEU A 134 13.28 0.91 8.59
CA LEU A 134 12.86 -0.43 8.20
C LEU A 134 12.72 -1.36 9.39
N ALA A 135 11.67 -2.18 9.38
CA ALA A 135 11.58 -3.42 10.13
C ALA A 135 11.57 -4.59 9.13
N LEU A 136 12.34 -5.63 9.40
CA LEU A 136 12.45 -6.80 8.55
C LEU A 136 11.77 -7.99 9.18
N LEU A 137 11.15 -8.84 8.36
CA LEU A 137 10.56 -10.12 8.75
C LEU A 137 9.62 -10.03 9.96
N ARG A 138 8.90 -8.91 10.08
CA ARG A 138 8.02 -8.57 11.20
C ARG A 138 8.72 -8.42 12.55
N ASP A 139 10.03 -8.30 12.59
CA ASP A 139 10.75 -7.97 13.82
C ASP A 139 10.70 -6.45 14.08
N TYR A 140 9.67 -6.01 14.77
CA TYR A 140 9.49 -4.62 15.17
C TYR A 140 10.20 -4.26 16.48
N SER A 141 11.02 -5.15 17.01
CA SER A 141 11.92 -4.85 18.12
C SER A 141 13.25 -4.25 17.65
N LYS A 142 13.55 -4.38 16.35
CA LYS A 142 14.79 -3.94 15.73
C LYS A 142 14.53 -3.14 14.46
N PHE A 143 15.06 -1.93 14.41
CA PHE A 143 14.94 -1.03 13.27
C PHE A 143 16.30 -0.75 12.62
N PHE A 144 16.23 -0.52 11.30
CA PHE A 144 17.35 -0.05 10.50
C PHE A 144 17.02 1.31 9.92
N ASP A 145 17.79 2.33 10.30
CA ASP A 145 17.57 3.70 9.87
C ASP A 145 18.59 4.11 8.80
N PHE A 146 18.08 4.72 7.71
CA PHE A 146 18.87 5.17 6.57
C PHE A 146 18.59 6.63 6.25
N LYS A 147 19.58 7.33 5.71
CA LYS A 147 19.42 8.61 5.02
C LYS A 147 19.33 8.36 3.53
N VAL A 148 18.46 9.12 2.85
CA VAL A 148 18.35 9.16 1.39
C VAL A 148 19.00 10.45 0.92
N GLU A 149 20.00 10.34 0.09
CA GLU A 149 20.72 11.48 -0.50
C GLU A 149 19.90 12.19 -1.57
#